data_d16fec67f3f8309c9b4117fbb3130312
#
_entry.id   d16fec67f3f8309c9b4117fbb3130312
#
_cell.length_a   1.000
_cell.length_b   1.000
_cell.length_c   1.000
_cell.angle_alpha   90.00
_cell.angle_beta   90.00
_cell.angle_gamma   90.00
#
_symmetry.space_group_name_H-M   'P 1'
#
loop_
_entity.id
_entity.type
_entity.pdbx_description
1 polymer ?
#
loop_
_entity_poly.entity_id
_entity_poly.type
_entity_poly.pdbx_seq_one_letter_code
_entity_poly.pdbx_strand_id
1 'polypeptide(L)'
;MLALWVKLAFWLVWLINIPAGIIYGASFQYIAYVLSIVFAIGINIAISAKNYNIWIDFITLALVSIQVYGIFFSAYIKAFSVMYPVFFSCSVVFILGIKYSFFINFVCTSSIIYCCRINKNHMMIDMYGENVVLRLPYLFICMLLIIYCLMFIIQKNWIEKNRRKQVLESRISEENTRLENMSMKVMNTMVRALGAKIQGEEEHLRQVAEYAKQIAHYKGLEEKMCSNAYSAGLLHEIGMVGIPDALIEKEKLTEEEYAVFKTYVDKSYAIIIMLRSSSAESIAEAVHYHRESYDGNGYTDKLKGEDIPLLARILSVADYADRHLRRGEVRESVIEKINALSGVRFEPKDAQIMIDILRE
;
A
#
# COMPACT_ATOMS: atom_id res chain seq x y z
N MET A 1 -9.28 11.16 -3.81
CA MET A 1 -8.45 12.20 -4.45
C MET A 1 -9.02 12.70 -5.79
N LEU A 2 -9.34 11.84 -6.76
CA LEU A 2 -9.88 12.26 -8.09
C LEU A 2 -11.17 13.06 -7.96
N ALA A 3 -12.12 12.67 -7.10
CA ALA A 3 -13.37 13.37 -6.87
C ALA A 3 -13.17 14.80 -6.31
N LEU A 4 -12.15 15.00 -5.48
CA LEU A 4 -11.81 16.33 -4.95
C LEU A 4 -11.27 17.26 -6.05
N TRP A 5 -10.38 16.74 -6.91
CA TRP A 5 -9.83 17.50 -8.03
C TRP A 5 -10.89 17.87 -9.08
N VAL A 6 -11.83 16.95 -9.36
CA VAL A 6 -12.97 17.23 -10.26
C VAL A 6 -13.88 18.31 -9.67
N LYS A 7 -14.17 18.26 -8.36
CA LYS A 7 -14.91 19.32 -7.66
C LYS A 7 -14.17 20.66 -7.73
N LEU A 8 -12.86 20.68 -7.42
CA LEU A 8 -12.04 21.89 -7.47
C LEU A 8 -11.98 22.50 -8.88
N ALA A 9 -11.76 21.69 -9.92
CA ALA A 9 -11.73 22.15 -11.30
C ALA A 9 -13.09 22.75 -11.73
N PHE A 10 -14.20 22.10 -11.36
CA PHE A 10 -15.54 22.57 -11.60
C PHE A 10 -15.78 23.94 -10.95
N TRP A 11 -15.40 24.11 -9.69
CA TRP A 11 -15.57 25.35 -8.95
C TRP A 11 -14.66 26.47 -9.47
N LEU A 12 -13.49 26.14 -9.98
CA LEU A 12 -12.56 27.09 -10.58
C LEU A 12 -13.15 27.74 -11.85
N VAL A 13 -13.90 26.98 -12.66
CA VAL A 13 -14.63 27.50 -13.83
C VAL A 13 -15.70 28.51 -13.40
N TRP A 14 -16.39 28.27 -12.27
CA TRP A 14 -17.38 29.23 -11.74
C TRP A 14 -16.74 30.51 -11.20
N LEU A 15 -15.58 30.41 -10.54
CA LEU A 15 -14.81 31.54 -10.02
C LEU A 15 -14.37 32.51 -11.16
N ILE A 16 -14.03 31.98 -12.33
CA ILE A 16 -13.64 32.78 -13.51
C ILE A 16 -14.80 33.67 -14.01
N ASN A 17 -16.05 33.26 -13.79
CA ASN A 17 -17.21 34.04 -14.21
C ASN A 17 -17.53 35.24 -13.30
N ILE A 18 -16.94 35.32 -12.09
CA ILE A 18 -17.15 36.46 -11.16
C ILE A 18 -16.60 37.76 -11.72
N PRO A 19 -15.33 37.83 -12.25
CA PRO A 19 -14.81 39.06 -12.83
C PRO A 19 -15.58 39.52 -14.03
N ALA A 20 -16.13 38.62 -14.86
CA ALA A 20 -16.92 38.97 -16.03
C ALA A 20 -18.19 39.76 -15.64
N GLY A 21 -18.89 39.36 -14.57
CA GLY A 21 -20.04 40.08 -14.05
C GLY A 21 -19.71 41.48 -13.55
N ILE A 22 -18.55 41.67 -12.94
CA ILE A 22 -18.09 42.99 -12.44
C ILE A 22 -17.70 43.92 -13.59
N ILE A 23 -17.01 43.40 -14.61
CA ILE A 23 -16.53 44.17 -15.77
C ILE A 23 -17.71 44.74 -16.61
N TYR A 24 -18.80 43.99 -16.70
CA TYR A 24 -19.97 44.37 -17.48
C TYR A 24 -21.01 45.19 -16.71
N GLY A 25 -20.68 45.76 -15.54
CA GLY A 25 -21.55 46.70 -14.81
C GLY A 25 -22.77 46.02 -14.16
N ALA A 26 -22.57 44.88 -13.55
CA ALA A 26 -23.63 44.08 -12.93
C ALA A 26 -24.36 44.85 -11.81
N SER A 27 -25.67 44.68 -11.72
CA SER A 27 -26.47 45.19 -10.60
C SER A 27 -26.05 44.52 -9.27
N PHE A 28 -26.31 45.20 -8.15
CA PHE A 28 -26.01 44.69 -6.82
C PHE A 28 -26.60 43.29 -6.59
N GLN A 29 -27.76 43.00 -7.15
CA GLN A 29 -28.39 41.66 -7.05
C GLN A 29 -27.57 40.57 -7.72
N TYR A 30 -26.95 40.83 -8.87
CA TYR A 30 -26.07 39.84 -9.55
C TYR A 30 -24.83 39.53 -8.71
N ILE A 31 -24.19 40.54 -8.13
CA ILE A 31 -23.04 40.40 -7.25
C ILE A 31 -23.42 39.57 -6.01
N ALA A 32 -24.58 39.80 -5.42
CA ALA A 32 -25.08 39.04 -4.27
C ALA A 32 -25.32 37.58 -4.63
N TYR A 33 -25.86 37.25 -5.81
CA TYR A 33 -26.01 35.86 -6.27
C TYR A 33 -24.65 35.15 -6.44
N VAL A 34 -23.70 35.83 -7.07
CA VAL A 34 -22.35 35.25 -7.26
C VAL A 34 -21.65 35.00 -5.93
N LEU A 35 -21.71 35.96 -5.00
CA LEU A 35 -21.12 35.80 -3.66
C LEU A 35 -21.77 34.65 -2.87
N SER A 36 -23.10 34.50 -2.97
CA SER A 36 -23.78 33.40 -2.27
C SER A 36 -23.44 32.02 -2.87
N ILE A 37 -23.21 31.92 -4.16
CA ILE A 37 -22.70 30.73 -4.84
C ILE A 37 -21.29 30.40 -4.32
N VAL A 38 -20.38 31.36 -4.30
CA VAL A 38 -19.00 31.18 -3.80
C VAL A 38 -18.98 30.71 -2.33
N PHE A 39 -19.85 31.30 -1.51
CA PHE A 39 -19.97 30.94 -0.10
C PHE A 39 -20.50 29.52 0.07
N ALA A 40 -21.56 29.13 -0.67
CA ALA A 40 -22.09 27.75 -0.64
C ALA A 40 -21.04 26.72 -1.07
N ILE A 41 -20.21 27.06 -2.05
CA ILE A 41 -19.07 26.25 -2.52
C ILE A 41 -18.02 26.10 -1.43
N GLY A 42 -17.60 27.21 -0.81
CA GLY A 42 -16.61 27.21 0.23
C GLY A 42 -17.02 26.30 1.41
N ILE A 43 -18.28 26.40 1.83
CA ILE A 43 -18.84 25.52 2.87
C ILE A 43 -18.81 24.05 2.44
N ASN A 44 -19.24 23.73 1.21
CA ASN A 44 -19.25 22.37 0.70
C ASN A 44 -17.84 21.76 0.67
N ILE A 45 -16.83 22.50 0.20
CA ILE A 45 -15.44 22.05 0.18
C ILE A 45 -14.92 21.81 1.60
N ALA A 46 -15.18 22.74 2.52
CA ALA A 46 -14.71 22.62 3.90
C ALA A 46 -15.29 21.41 4.64
N ILE A 47 -16.58 21.12 4.43
CA ILE A 47 -17.24 19.97 5.07
C ILE A 47 -16.85 18.65 4.39
N SER A 48 -16.78 18.62 3.05
CA SER A 48 -16.38 17.42 2.28
C SER A 48 -14.92 17.00 2.49
N ALA A 49 -14.05 17.93 2.89
CA ALA A 49 -12.65 17.61 3.19
C ALA A 49 -12.50 16.73 4.43
N LYS A 50 -13.45 16.75 5.36
CA LYS A 50 -13.39 16.02 6.63
C LYS A 50 -14.21 14.71 6.62
N ASN A 51 -15.41 14.72 6.01
CA ASN A 51 -16.25 13.52 5.87
C ASN A 51 -17.14 13.66 4.63
N TYR A 52 -17.01 12.74 3.67
CA TYR A 52 -17.86 12.73 2.49
C TYR A 52 -19.31 12.39 2.87
N ASN A 53 -20.24 13.33 2.63
CA ASN A 53 -21.67 13.12 2.82
C ASN A 53 -22.45 13.56 1.59
N ILE A 54 -23.10 12.62 0.91
CA ILE A 54 -23.86 12.86 -0.32
C ILE A 54 -25.01 13.88 -0.12
N TRP A 55 -25.58 13.96 1.08
CA TRP A 55 -26.65 14.93 1.40
C TRP A 55 -26.18 16.36 1.39
N ILE A 56 -24.93 16.61 1.78
CA ILE A 56 -24.32 17.94 1.73
C ILE A 56 -24.14 18.38 0.29
N ASP A 57 -23.66 17.48 -0.58
CA ASP A 57 -23.55 17.73 -2.01
C ASP A 57 -24.93 18.03 -2.62
N PHE A 58 -25.96 17.26 -2.23
CA PHE A 58 -27.33 17.45 -2.71
C PHE A 58 -27.90 18.81 -2.31
N ILE A 59 -27.79 19.20 -1.04
CA ILE A 59 -28.27 20.51 -0.54
C ILE A 59 -27.55 21.67 -1.23
N THR A 60 -26.22 21.57 -1.37
CA THR A 60 -25.42 22.60 -2.03
C THR A 60 -25.82 22.77 -3.49
N LEU A 61 -26.02 21.65 -4.20
CA LEU A 61 -26.47 21.68 -5.59
C LEU A 61 -27.89 22.23 -5.73
N ALA A 62 -28.80 21.91 -4.80
CA ALA A 62 -30.14 22.47 -4.78
C ALA A 62 -30.14 24.01 -4.59
N LEU A 63 -29.32 24.52 -3.67
CA LEU A 63 -29.14 25.94 -3.44
C LEU A 63 -28.51 26.62 -4.66
N VAL A 64 -27.48 26.06 -5.26
CA VAL A 64 -26.83 26.58 -6.47
C VAL A 64 -27.79 26.54 -7.64
N SER A 65 -28.68 25.53 -7.77
CA SER A 65 -29.68 25.48 -8.85
C SER A 65 -30.64 26.64 -8.80
N ILE A 66 -31.16 26.99 -7.63
CA ILE A 66 -32.08 28.14 -7.46
C ILE A 66 -31.40 29.42 -7.90
N GLN A 67 -30.14 29.63 -7.59
CA GLN A 67 -29.37 30.80 -7.96
C GLN A 67 -29.07 30.87 -9.46
N VAL A 68 -28.70 29.71 -10.06
CA VAL A 68 -28.48 29.60 -11.51
C VAL A 68 -29.76 29.96 -12.29
N TYR A 69 -30.90 29.47 -11.82
CA TYR A 69 -32.19 29.86 -12.42
C TYR A 69 -32.49 31.34 -12.24
N GLY A 70 -32.18 31.93 -11.07
CA GLY A 70 -32.31 33.37 -10.86
C GLY A 70 -31.50 34.18 -11.89
N ILE A 71 -30.24 33.76 -12.16
CA ILE A 71 -29.38 34.40 -13.17
C ILE A 71 -29.95 34.19 -14.60
N PHE A 72 -30.44 32.98 -14.91
CA PHE A 72 -31.06 32.71 -16.20
C PHE A 72 -32.28 33.57 -16.47
N PHE A 73 -33.15 33.71 -15.48
CA PHE A 73 -34.36 34.54 -15.63
C PHE A 73 -34.11 36.05 -15.60
N SER A 74 -33.06 36.51 -14.94
CA SER A 74 -32.70 37.92 -14.92
C SER A 74 -32.16 38.42 -16.27
N ALA A 75 -31.74 37.45 -17.14
CA ALA A 75 -31.20 37.67 -18.49
C ALA A 75 -30.12 38.76 -18.58
N TYR A 76 -29.39 38.93 -17.51
CA TYR A 76 -28.44 40.04 -17.35
C TYR A 76 -27.33 40.03 -18.42
N ILE A 77 -26.94 38.83 -18.92
CA ILE A 77 -25.99 38.65 -20.02
C ILE A 77 -26.67 37.80 -21.10
N LYS A 78 -27.35 38.43 -22.05
CA LYS A 78 -28.28 37.83 -23.03
C LYS A 78 -27.85 36.45 -23.59
N ALA A 79 -26.69 36.33 -24.19
CA ALA A 79 -26.25 35.08 -24.82
C ALA A 79 -25.70 34.04 -23.81
N PHE A 80 -25.06 34.49 -22.74
CA PHE A 80 -24.41 33.62 -21.76
C PHE A 80 -25.38 32.98 -20.74
N SER A 81 -26.50 33.64 -20.44
CA SER A 81 -27.46 33.12 -19.45
C SER A 81 -28.06 31.78 -19.86
N VAL A 82 -28.18 31.49 -21.15
CA VAL A 82 -28.65 30.22 -21.70
C VAL A 82 -27.66 29.05 -21.37
N MET A 83 -26.38 29.35 -21.25
CA MET A 83 -25.35 28.33 -20.98
C MET A 83 -25.34 27.85 -19.52
N TYR A 84 -25.82 28.67 -18.56
CA TYR A 84 -25.79 28.30 -17.14
C TYR A 84 -26.57 27.02 -16.80
N PRO A 85 -27.84 26.83 -17.22
CA PRO A 85 -28.58 25.59 -16.98
C PRO A 85 -27.86 24.36 -17.57
N VAL A 86 -27.22 24.54 -18.73
CA VAL A 86 -26.45 23.49 -19.41
C VAL A 86 -25.27 23.06 -18.57
N PHE A 87 -24.39 23.98 -18.17
CA PHE A 87 -23.24 23.71 -17.33
C PHE A 87 -23.64 23.13 -15.96
N PHE A 88 -24.71 23.67 -15.36
CA PHE A 88 -25.24 23.16 -14.11
C PHE A 88 -25.68 21.72 -14.23
N SER A 89 -26.50 21.38 -15.22
CA SER A 89 -26.99 20.02 -15.42
C SER A 89 -25.86 18.99 -15.67
N CYS A 90 -24.85 19.38 -16.46
CA CYS A 90 -23.64 18.58 -16.65
C CYS A 90 -22.96 18.31 -15.32
N SER A 91 -22.78 19.34 -14.51
CA SER A 91 -22.07 19.27 -13.24
C SER A 91 -22.77 18.40 -12.21
N VAL A 92 -24.10 18.48 -12.18
CA VAL A 92 -24.91 17.62 -11.30
C VAL A 92 -24.67 16.13 -11.60
N VAL A 93 -24.53 15.74 -12.88
CA VAL A 93 -24.23 14.37 -13.27
C VAL A 93 -22.85 13.95 -12.80
N PHE A 94 -21.84 14.82 -12.92
CA PHE A 94 -20.47 14.52 -12.47
C PHE A 94 -20.32 14.42 -10.95
N ILE A 95 -21.06 15.25 -10.20
CA ILE A 95 -20.93 15.31 -8.74
C ILE A 95 -21.76 14.23 -8.05
N LEU A 96 -23.04 14.09 -8.42
CA LEU A 96 -23.97 13.15 -7.77
C LEU A 96 -24.03 11.78 -8.45
N GLY A 97 -23.44 11.63 -9.63
CA GLY A 97 -23.56 10.43 -10.45
C GLY A 97 -24.94 10.29 -11.11
N ILE A 98 -25.09 9.25 -11.92
CA ILE A 98 -26.27 9.04 -12.79
C ILE A 98 -27.56 8.94 -11.97
N LYS A 99 -27.55 8.19 -10.87
CA LYS A 99 -28.76 7.85 -10.11
C LYS A 99 -29.42 9.07 -9.45
N TYR A 100 -28.62 9.91 -8.80
CA TYR A 100 -29.15 11.04 -8.01
C TYR A 100 -29.31 12.31 -8.83
N SER A 101 -28.55 12.45 -9.91
CA SER A 101 -28.66 13.61 -10.82
C SER A 101 -29.95 13.62 -11.62
N PHE A 102 -30.55 12.46 -11.85
CA PHE A 102 -31.75 12.33 -12.68
C PHE A 102 -32.89 13.23 -12.18
N PHE A 103 -33.17 13.21 -10.88
CA PHE A 103 -34.27 14.02 -10.31
C PHE A 103 -34.05 15.51 -10.48
N ILE A 104 -32.84 16.01 -10.18
CA ILE A 104 -32.49 17.42 -10.31
C ILE A 104 -32.58 17.86 -11.78
N ASN A 105 -32.00 17.06 -12.68
CA ASN A 105 -32.03 17.39 -14.11
C ASN A 105 -33.44 17.29 -14.70
N PHE A 106 -34.31 16.42 -14.18
CA PHE A 106 -35.73 16.38 -14.55
C PHE A 106 -36.45 17.65 -14.17
N VAL A 107 -36.25 18.17 -12.95
CA VAL A 107 -36.83 19.45 -12.48
C VAL A 107 -36.29 20.58 -13.32
N CYS A 108 -34.99 20.61 -13.60
CA CYS A 108 -34.38 21.66 -14.47
C CYS A 108 -34.96 21.65 -15.87
N THR A 109 -35.07 20.48 -16.49
CA THR A 109 -35.63 20.33 -17.84
C THR A 109 -37.07 20.78 -17.89
N SER A 110 -37.90 20.34 -16.92
CA SER A 110 -39.31 20.73 -16.83
C SER A 110 -39.47 22.24 -16.67
N SER A 111 -38.64 22.89 -15.87
CA SER A 111 -38.63 24.34 -15.70
C SER A 111 -38.26 25.07 -16.98
N ILE A 112 -37.27 24.60 -17.73
CA ILE A 112 -36.89 25.20 -19.04
C ILE A 112 -38.03 25.07 -20.03
N ILE A 113 -38.67 23.89 -20.14
CA ILE A 113 -39.81 23.66 -21.03
C ILE A 113 -40.96 24.58 -20.66
N TYR A 114 -41.27 24.64 -19.35
CA TYR A 114 -42.33 25.53 -18.84
C TYR A 114 -42.09 27.00 -19.24
N CYS A 115 -40.90 27.52 -19.01
CA CYS A 115 -40.55 28.89 -19.33
C CYS A 115 -40.57 29.21 -20.83
N CYS A 116 -40.09 28.28 -21.65
CA CYS A 116 -40.09 28.46 -23.12
C CYS A 116 -41.51 28.35 -23.73
N ARG A 117 -42.42 27.57 -23.10
CA ARG A 117 -43.78 27.33 -23.65
C ARG A 117 -44.85 28.27 -23.12
N ILE A 118 -44.76 28.74 -21.88
CA ILE A 118 -45.80 29.51 -21.19
C ILE A 118 -45.45 31.00 -21.10
N ASN A 119 -44.50 31.46 -21.89
CA ASN A 119 -44.05 32.84 -21.87
C ASN A 119 -45.14 33.82 -22.38
N LYS A 120 -46.16 34.09 -21.56
CA LYS A 120 -47.27 35.01 -21.88
C LYS A 120 -46.83 36.44 -22.18
N ASN A 121 -45.63 36.85 -21.78
CA ASN A 121 -45.16 38.23 -21.88
C ASN A 121 -44.08 38.43 -22.96
N HIS A 122 -43.84 37.44 -23.83
CA HIS A 122 -42.79 37.45 -24.88
C HIS A 122 -41.35 37.71 -24.38
N MET A 123 -41.14 37.79 -23.08
CA MET A 123 -39.87 38.18 -22.46
C MET A 123 -38.68 37.32 -22.91
N MET A 124 -38.88 35.99 -23.02
CA MET A 124 -37.83 35.07 -23.49
C MET A 124 -37.56 35.23 -25.00
N ILE A 125 -38.60 35.53 -25.78
CA ILE A 125 -38.49 35.77 -27.23
C ILE A 125 -37.75 37.08 -27.48
N ASP A 126 -38.08 38.13 -26.75
CA ASP A 126 -37.41 39.42 -26.83
C ASP A 126 -35.95 39.38 -26.47
N MET A 127 -35.61 38.48 -25.49
CA MET A 127 -34.23 38.31 -25.03
C MET A 127 -33.37 37.43 -25.93
N TYR A 128 -33.89 36.31 -26.40
CA TYR A 128 -33.13 35.29 -27.09
C TYR A 128 -33.50 35.06 -28.55
N GLY A 129 -34.62 35.60 -28.99
CA GLY A 129 -35.21 35.40 -30.32
C GLY A 129 -36.05 34.11 -30.39
N GLU A 130 -37.08 34.11 -31.21
CA GLU A 130 -38.09 33.07 -31.34
C GLU A 130 -37.49 31.71 -31.69
N ASN A 131 -36.55 31.65 -32.65
CA ASN A 131 -35.91 30.42 -33.10
C ASN A 131 -35.10 29.73 -31.98
N VAL A 132 -34.47 30.50 -31.11
CA VAL A 132 -33.67 29.97 -29.99
C VAL A 132 -34.58 29.41 -28.91
N VAL A 133 -35.63 30.19 -28.54
CA VAL A 133 -36.60 29.79 -27.49
C VAL A 133 -37.33 28.50 -27.88
N LEU A 134 -37.71 28.34 -29.15
CA LEU A 134 -38.40 27.15 -29.64
C LEU A 134 -37.51 25.90 -29.61
N ARG A 135 -36.22 26.03 -29.93
CA ARG A 135 -35.27 24.91 -30.08
C ARG A 135 -34.53 24.57 -28.79
N LEU A 136 -34.40 25.49 -27.86
CA LEU A 136 -33.63 25.34 -26.62
C LEU A 136 -34.00 24.08 -25.81
N PRO A 137 -35.29 23.76 -25.54
CA PRO A 137 -35.65 22.56 -24.79
C PRO A 137 -35.17 21.27 -25.44
N TYR A 138 -35.26 21.16 -26.77
CA TYR A 138 -34.83 19.99 -27.52
C TYR A 138 -33.31 19.81 -27.50
N LEU A 139 -32.57 20.90 -27.71
CA LEU A 139 -31.09 20.87 -27.60
C LEU A 139 -30.63 20.47 -26.20
N PHE A 140 -31.31 21.01 -25.18
CA PHE A 140 -31.00 20.67 -23.80
C PHE A 140 -31.24 19.19 -23.49
N ILE A 141 -32.35 18.61 -23.90
CA ILE A 141 -32.66 17.20 -23.75
C ILE A 141 -31.63 16.32 -24.48
N CYS A 142 -31.32 16.65 -25.74
CA CYS A 142 -30.32 15.90 -26.52
C CYS A 142 -28.94 15.90 -25.83
N MET A 143 -28.53 17.06 -25.33
CA MET A 143 -27.27 17.20 -24.59
C MET A 143 -27.26 16.36 -23.31
N LEU A 144 -28.33 16.36 -22.50
CA LEU A 144 -28.48 15.54 -21.33
C LEU A 144 -28.36 14.06 -21.68
N LEU A 145 -29.02 13.57 -22.71
CA LEU A 145 -28.95 12.20 -23.17
C LEU A 145 -27.52 11.80 -23.50
N ILE A 146 -26.77 12.64 -24.22
CA ILE A 146 -25.37 12.40 -24.55
C ILE A 146 -24.53 12.28 -23.26
N ILE A 147 -24.71 13.19 -22.30
CA ILE A 147 -23.97 13.19 -21.05
C ILE A 147 -24.27 11.92 -20.24
N TYR A 148 -25.54 11.52 -20.11
CA TYR A 148 -25.91 10.30 -19.41
C TYR A 148 -25.33 9.05 -20.08
N CYS A 149 -25.34 8.97 -21.43
CA CYS A 149 -24.71 7.87 -22.16
C CYS A 149 -23.21 7.82 -21.91
N LEU A 150 -22.50 8.95 -21.99
CA LEU A 150 -21.06 9.00 -21.72
C LEU A 150 -20.74 8.61 -20.29
N MET A 151 -21.47 9.13 -19.31
CA MET A 151 -21.28 8.78 -17.90
C MET A 151 -21.56 7.31 -17.63
N PHE A 152 -22.58 6.72 -18.27
CA PHE A 152 -22.87 5.28 -18.15
C PHE A 152 -21.71 4.45 -18.68
N ILE A 153 -21.14 4.80 -19.84
CA ILE A 153 -19.99 4.12 -20.42
C ILE A 153 -18.76 4.22 -19.48
N ILE A 154 -18.47 5.44 -19.01
CA ILE A 154 -17.34 5.70 -18.11
C ILE A 154 -17.51 4.88 -16.81
N GLN A 155 -18.69 4.90 -16.21
CA GLN A 155 -18.97 4.18 -14.97
C GLN A 155 -18.86 2.67 -15.15
N LYS A 156 -19.39 2.13 -16.25
CA LYS A 156 -19.26 0.71 -16.59
C LYS A 156 -17.80 0.29 -16.74
N ASN A 157 -17.01 1.06 -17.51
CA ASN A 157 -15.59 0.79 -17.73
C ASN A 157 -14.78 0.89 -16.42
N TRP A 158 -15.11 1.85 -15.56
CA TRP A 158 -14.45 2.02 -14.27
C TRP A 158 -14.72 0.84 -13.32
N ILE A 159 -15.98 0.39 -13.23
CA ILE A 159 -16.37 -0.78 -12.43
C ILE A 159 -15.65 -2.03 -12.93
N GLU A 160 -15.61 -2.26 -14.25
CA GLU A 160 -14.94 -3.42 -14.82
C GLU A 160 -13.43 -3.38 -14.60
N LYS A 161 -12.79 -2.21 -14.76
CA LYS A 161 -11.37 -2.02 -14.46
C LYS A 161 -11.03 -2.30 -13.00
N ASN A 162 -11.84 -1.80 -12.07
CA ASN A 162 -11.63 -2.05 -10.64
C ASN A 162 -11.83 -3.52 -10.27
N ARG A 163 -12.83 -4.18 -10.86
CA ARG A 163 -13.03 -5.62 -10.67
C ARG A 163 -11.85 -6.44 -11.16
N ARG A 164 -11.33 -6.12 -12.35
CA ARG A 164 -10.12 -6.79 -12.89
C ARG A 164 -8.91 -6.58 -12.00
N LYS A 165 -8.74 -5.36 -11.47
CA LYS A 165 -7.66 -5.02 -10.54
C LYS A 165 -7.74 -5.85 -9.27
N GLN A 166 -8.92 -5.95 -8.63
CA GLN A 166 -9.12 -6.76 -7.42
C GLN A 166 -8.84 -8.25 -7.65
N VAL A 167 -9.31 -8.80 -8.78
CA VAL A 167 -9.04 -10.20 -9.13
C VAL A 167 -7.55 -10.44 -9.36
N LEU A 168 -6.84 -9.50 -9.97
CA LEU A 168 -5.39 -9.63 -10.19
C LEU A 168 -4.62 -9.56 -8.86
N GLU A 169 -4.98 -8.62 -7.98
CA GLU A 169 -4.37 -8.49 -6.65
C GLU A 169 -4.57 -9.74 -5.79
N SER A 170 -5.78 -10.34 -5.82
CA SER A 170 -6.03 -11.60 -5.09
C SER A 170 -5.22 -12.76 -5.66
N ARG A 171 -5.10 -12.89 -6.99
CA ARG A 171 -4.27 -13.93 -7.61
C ARG A 171 -2.78 -13.78 -7.28
N ILE A 172 -2.26 -12.54 -7.30
CA ILE A 172 -0.87 -12.26 -6.89
C ILE A 172 -0.65 -12.66 -5.43
N SER A 173 -1.58 -12.33 -4.54
CA SER A 173 -1.50 -12.71 -3.13
C SER A 173 -1.52 -14.24 -2.94
N GLU A 174 -2.42 -14.94 -3.63
CA GLU A 174 -2.51 -16.41 -3.59
C GLU A 174 -1.22 -17.07 -4.10
N GLU A 175 -0.67 -16.58 -5.20
CA GLU A 175 0.55 -17.14 -5.80
C GLU A 175 1.77 -16.87 -4.90
N ASN A 176 1.88 -15.68 -4.30
CA ASN A 176 2.93 -15.39 -3.33
C ASN A 176 2.87 -16.34 -2.12
N THR A 177 1.68 -16.56 -1.54
CA THR A 177 1.49 -17.51 -0.43
C THR A 177 1.86 -18.93 -0.86
N ARG A 178 1.53 -19.34 -2.08
CA ARG A 178 1.90 -20.64 -2.63
C ARG A 178 3.40 -20.79 -2.78
N LEU A 179 4.08 -19.77 -3.28
CA LEU A 179 5.55 -19.76 -3.41
C LEU A 179 6.24 -19.82 -2.06
N GLU A 180 5.77 -19.09 -1.06
CA GLU A 180 6.30 -19.14 0.31
C GLU A 180 6.13 -20.54 0.93
N ASN A 181 4.95 -21.14 0.79
CA ASN A 181 4.70 -22.51 1.25
C ASN A 181 5.58 -23.55 0.53
N MET A 182 5.82 -23.37 -0.76
CA MET A 182 6.70 -24.24 -1.54
C MET A 182 8.16 -24.09 -1.10
N SER A 183 8.62 -22.86 -0.89
CA SER A 183 9.96 -22.58 -0.36
C SER A 183 10.17 -23.25 0.99
N MET A 184 9.20 -23.13 1.91
CA MET A 184 9.27 -23.76 3.23
C MET A 184 9.31 -25.30 3.13
N LYS A 185 8.55 -25.90 2.21
CA LYS A 185 8.62 -27.36 1.97
C LYS A 185 10.00 -27.79 1.47
N VAL A 186 10.60 -27.03 0.55
CA VAL A 186 11.96 -27.31 0.05
C VAL A 186 12.96 -27.20 1.17
N MET A 187 12.92 -26.14 1.99
CA MET A 187 13.81 -25.99 3.15
C MET A 187 13.67 -27.14 4.13
N ASN A 188 12.47 -27.54 4.49
CA ASN A 188 12.25 -28.70 5.36
C ASN A 188 12.77 -30.02 4.77
N THR A 189 12.70 -30.19 3.45
CA THR A 189 13.26 -31.38 2.78
C THR A 189 14.79 -31.36 2.85
N MET A 190 15.43 -30.22 2.69
CA MET A 190 16.88 -30.06 2.83
C MET A 190 17.34 -30.35 4.26
N VAL A 191 16.63 -29.85 5.27
CA VAL A 191 16.90 -30.11 6.70
C VAL A 191 16.83 -31.61 6.99
N ARG A 192 15.81 -32.31 6.50
CA ARG A 192 15.69 -33.77 6.65
C ARG A 192 16.82 -34.53 5.94
N ALA A 193 17.19 -34.05 4.72
CA ALA A 193 18.30 -34.67 4.00
C ALA A 193 19.63 -34.53 4.76
N LEU A 194 19.88 -33.39 5.40
CA LEU A 194 21.04 -33.18 6.24
C LEU A 194 20.96 -34.03 7.50
N GLY A 195 19.80 -34.11 8.17
CA GLY A 195 19.58 -34.98 9.33
C GLY A 195 19.76 -36.49 9.03
N ALA A 196 19.48 -36.91 7.78
CA ALA A 196 19.78 -38.26 7.34
C ALA A 196 21.29 -38.53 7.14
N LYS A 197 22.08 -37.47 6.84
CA LYS A 197 23.53 -37.52 6.69
C LYS A 197 24.24 -37.42 8.05
N ILE A 198 23.77 -36.56 8.94
CA ILE A 198 24.39 -36.24 10.23
C ILE A 198 23.35 -36.49 11.33
N GLN A 199 23.61 -37.50 12.19
CA GLN A 199 22.67 -37.85 13.24
C GLN A 199 22.48 -36.70 14.25
N GLY A 200 21.21 -36.35 14.55
CA GLY A 200 20.86 -35.30 15.50
C GLY A 200 20.87 -33.88 14.90
N GLU A 201 21.30 -33.72 13.65
CA GLU A 201 21.42 -32.39 13.03
C GLU A 201 20.04 -31.74 12.73
N GLU A 202 19.02 -32.53 12.36
CA GLU A 202 17.68 -32.01 12.13
C GLU A 202 17.12 -31.29 13.36
N GLU A 203 17.27 -31.87 14.56
CA GLU A 203 16.79 -31.22 15.77
C GLU A 203 17.62 -29.99 16.14
N HIS A 204 18.95 -30.00 15.88
CA HIS A 204 19.82 -28.85 16.04
C HIS A 204 19.33 -27.69 15.19
N LEU A 205 19.17 -27.90 13.89
CA LEU A 205 18.74 -26.88 12.96
C LEU A 205 17.37 -26.28 13.35
N ARG A 206 16.43 -27.13 13.76
CA ARG A 206 15.10 -26.68 14.20
C ARG A 206 15.15 -25.84 15.47
N GLN A 207 15.95 -26.26 16.45
CA GLN A 207 16.08 -25.55 17.71
C GLN A 207 16.78 -24.19 17.51
N VAL A 208 17.84 -24.15 16.71
CA VAL A 208 18.52 -22.90 16.35
C VAL A 208 17.57 -21.95 15.60
N ALA A 209 16.72 -22.50 14.72
CA ALA A 209 15.72 -21.71 14.02
C ALA A 209 14.71 -21.06 14.99
N GLU A 210 14.23 -21.82 15.99
CA GLU A 210 13.32 -21.30 17.00
C GLU A 210 13.99 -20.22 17.87
N TYR A 211 15.20 -20.44 18.33
CA TYR A 211 15.93 -19.43 19.11
C TYR A 211 16.20 -18.18 18.29
N ALA A 212 16.62 -18.30 17.03
CA ALA A 212 16.84 -17.14 16.17
C ALA A 212 15.56 -16.34 15.93
N LYS A 213 14.42 -17.02 15.73
CA LYS A 213 13.11 -16.36 15.61
C LYS A 213 12.70 -15.63 16.89
N GLN A 214 12.89 -16.27 18.05
CA GLN A 214 12.56 -15.67 19.35
C GLN A 214 13.42 -14.42 19.61
N ILE A 215 14.74 -14.51 19.39
CA ILE A 215 15.64 -13.35 19.53
C ILE A 215 15.17 -12.19 18.62
N ALA A 216 14.86 -12.50 17.35
CA ALA A 216 14.37 -11.50 16.40
C ALA A 216 13.05 -10.85 16.89
N HIS A 217 12.13 -11.65 17.44
CA HIS A 217 10.87 -11.16 18.00
C HIS A 217 11.08 -10.27 19.23
N TYR A 218 11.90 -10.69 20.19
CA TYR A 218 12.22 -9.90 21.39
C TYR A 218 13.02 -8.63 21.07
N LYS A 219 13.74 -8.58 19.94
CA LYS A 219 14.36 -7.35 19.40
C LYS A 219 13.31 -6.41 18.82
N GLY A 220 12.05 -6.82 18.62
CA GLY A 220 10.99 -6.02 18.01
C GLY A 220 11.08 -5.91 16.48
N LEU A 221 11.68 -6.91 15.83
CA LEU A 221 11.78 -6.94 14.36
C LEU A 221 10.42 -7.29 13.72
N GLU A 222 10.22 -6.83 12.49
CA GLU A 222 9.03 -7.17 11.71
C GLU A 222 8.90 -8.69 11.50
N GLU A 223 7.66 -9.19 11.38
CA GLU A 223 7.37 -10.64 11.21
C GLU A 223 8.13 -11.27 10.04
N LYS A 224 8.35 -10.52 8.96
CA LYS A 224 9.17 -10.98 7.84
C LYS A 224 10.62 -11.22 8.26
N MET A 225 11.20 -10.37 9.08
CA MET A 225 12.56 -10.54 9.59
C MET A 225 12.64 -11.70 10.59
N CYS A 226 11.63 -11.91 11.42
CA CYS A 226 11.52 -13.07 12.30
C CYS A 226 11.46 -14.38 11.50
N SER A 227 10.69 -14.39 10.41
CA SER A 227 10.62 -15.54 9.48
C SER A 227 11.95 -15.79 8.77
N ASN A 228 12.68 -14.74 8.39
CA ASN A 228 14.00 -14.85 7.79
C ASN A 228 15.03 -15.40 8.80
N ALA A 229 14.98 -14.97 10.07
CA ALA A 229 15.82 -15.51 11.15
C ALA A 229 15.56 -17.02 11.36
N TYR A 230 14.30 -17.41 11.36
CA TYR A 230 13.91 -18.82 11.41
C TYR A 230 14.49 -19.63 10.24
N SER A 231 14.33 -19.12 9.02
CA SER A 231 14.84 -19.78 7.81
C SER A 231 16.37 -19.85 7.80
N ALA A 232 17.05 -18.81 8.28
CA ALA A 232 18.51 -18.81 8.44
C ALA A 232 18.96 -19.89 9.43
N GLY A 233 18.27 -20.03 10.57
CA GLY A 233 18.52 -21.08 11.54
C GLY A 233 18.34 -22.50 10.96
N LEU A 234 17.28 -22.71 10.15
CA LEU A 234 17.06 -24.00 9.49
C LEU A 234 18.14 -24.36 8.47
N LEU A 235 18.75 -23.38 7.83
CA LEU A 235 19.62 -23.60 6.67
C LEU A 235 21.11 -23.33 6.95
N HIS A 236 21.48 -22.93 8.19
CA HIS A 236 22.82 -22.41 8.44
C HIS A 236 23.95 -23.44 8.21
N GLU A 237 23.66 -24.73 8.27
CA GLU A 237 24.59 -25.79 8.01
C GLU A 237 24.28 -26.63 6.77
N ILE A 238 23.35 -26.19 5.90
CA ILE A 238 22.98 -26.96 4.71
C ILE A 238 24.16 -27.28 3.80
N GLY A 239 25.20 -26.47 3.80
CA GLY A 239 26.43 -26.65 3.05
C GLY A 239 27.24 -27.85 3.52
N MET A 240 26.96 -28.41 4.72
CA MET A 240 27.58 -29.66 5.22
C MET A 240 27.27 -30.87 4.33
N VAL A 241 26.21 -30.80 3.52
CA VAL A 241 25.93 -31.80 2.47
C VAL A 241 27.11 -31.95 1.52
N GLY A 242 27.83 -30.85 1.24
CA GLY A 242 29.01 -30.83 0.38
C GLY A 242 30.36 -31.07 1.08
N ILE A 243 30.37 -31.41 2.38
CA ILE A 243 31.59 -31.72 3.10
C ILE A 243 31.75 -33.26 3.16
N PRO A 244 32.95 -33.82 2.94
CA PRO A 244 33.20 -35.24 3.05
C PRO A 244 32.90 -35.77 4.46
N ASP A 245 32.26 -36.95 4.56
CA ASP A 245 31.85 -37.55 5.81
C ASP A 245 33.06 -37.83 6.75
N ALA A 246 34.18 -38.20 6.17
CA ALA A 246 35.44 -38.39 6.89
C ALA A 246 35.94 -37.15 7.66
N LEU A 247 35.56 -35.94 7.20
CA LEU A 247 35.89 -34.70 7.92
C LEU A 247 34.84 -34.35 8.96
N ILE A 248 33.59 -34.76 8.75
CA ILE A 248 32.47 -34.48 9.67
C ILE A 248 32.61 -35.36 10.93
N GLU A 249 33.00 -36.63 10.76
CA GLU A 249 33.11 -37.64 11.82
C GLU A 249 34.43 -37.55 12.63
N LYS A 250 35.39 -36.74 12.14
CA LYS A 250 36.72 -36.66 12.72
C LYS A 250 36.75 -35.79 13.96
N GLU A 251 37.22 -36.30 15.11
CA GLU A 251 37.26 -35.52 16.36
C GLU A 251 38.22 -34.31 16.33
N LYS A 252 39.34 -34.45 15.59
CA LYS A 252 40.36 -33.40 15.46
C LYS A 252 40.77 -33.27 14.00
N LEU A 253 40.52 -32.09 13.41
CA LEU A 253 40.95 -31.74 12.08
C LEU A 253 42.36 -31.13 12.09
N THR A 254 43.15 -31.41 11.04
CA THR A 254 44.36 -30.60 10.76
C THR A 254 43.98 -29.20 10.28
N GLU A 255 44.95 -28.28 10.16
CA GLU A 255 44.67 -26.91 9.64
C GLU A 255 44.13 -26.94 8.22
N GLU A 256 44.67 -27.82 7.38
CA GLU A 256 44.21 -27.97 5.99
C GLU A 256 42.79 -28.54 5.92
N GLU A 257 42.50 -29.57 6.74
CA GLU A 257 41.19 -30.17 6.85
C GLU A 257 40.16 -29.19 7.40
N TYR A 258 40.55 -28.37 8.39
CA TYR A 258 39.71 -27.34 8.96
C TYR A 258 39.42 -26.20 7.93
N ALA A 259 40.40 -25.89 7.07
CA ALA A 259 40.18 -24.95 5.98
C ALA A 259 39.12 -25.47 5.00
N VAL A 260 39.15 -26.76 4.66
CA VAL A 260 38.11 -27.41 3.85
C VAL A 260 36.77 -27.42 4.57
N PHE A 261 36.76 -27.79 5.86
CA PHE A 261 35.54 -27.84 6.67
C PHE A 261 34.84 -26.46 6.67
N LYS A 262 35.56 -25.37 6.91
CA LYS A 262 35.00 -24.01 6.94
C LYS A 262 34.27 -23.61 5.65
N THR A 263 34.55 -24.22 4.49
CA THR A 263 33.89 -23.93 3.24
C THR A 263 32.38 -24.25 3.24
N TYR A 264 31.87 -24.91 4.30
CA TYR A 264 30.44 -25.21 4.39
C TYR A 264 29.58 -23.92 4.40
N VAL A 265 30.08 -22.81 4.95
CA VAL A 265 29.35 -21.53 4.95
C VAL A 265 29.17 -20.97 3.54
N ASP A 266 30.23 -21.08 2.69
CA ASP A 266 30.18 -20.67 1.28
C ASP A 266 29.22 -21.54 0.48
N LYS A 267 29.26 -22.86 0.73
CA LYS A 267 28.34 -23.81 0.12
C LYS A 267 26.89 -23.56 0.53
N SER A 268 26.67 -23.25 1.82
CA SER A 268 25.35 -22.90 2.32
C SER A 268 24.82 -21.64 1.63
N TYR A 269 25.64 -20.59 1.52
CA TYR A 269 25.33 -19.38 0.79
C TYR A 269 24.89 -19.68 -0.66
N ALA A 270 25.72 -20.45 -1.38
CA ALA A 270 25.48 -20.82 -2.78
C ALA A 270 24.15 -21.60 -2.96
N ILE A 271 23.83 -22.51 -2.03
CA ILE A 271 22.58 -23.28 -2.07
C ILE A 271 21.37 -22.35 -1.81
N ILE A 272 21.46 -21.48 -0.79
CA ILE A 272 20.35 -20.62 -0.38
C ILE A 272 20.00 -19.59 -1.47
N ILE A 273 21.01 -19.00 -2.10
CA ILE A 273 20.80 -18.03 -3.17
C ILE A 273 20.02 -18.61 -4.37
N MET A 274 20.17 -19.92 -4.63
CA MET A 274 19.45 -20.62 -5.70
C MET A 274 17.94 -20.75 -5.43
N LEU A 275 17.47 -20.56 -4.21
CA LEU A 275 16.04 -20.59 -3.87
C LEU A 275 15.26 -19.43 -4.49
N ARG A 276 15.94 -18.35 -4.93
CA ARG A 276 15.38 -17.18 -5.61
C ARG A 276 14.13 -16.58 -4.93
N SER A 277 14.00 -16.76 -3.62
CA SER A 277 12.95 -16.10 -2.84
C SER A 277 13.28 -14.63 -2.60
N SER A 278 12.30 -13.82 -2.28
CA SER A 278 12.51 -12.38 -1.95
C SER A 278 13.39 -12.16 -0.72
N SER A 279 13.60 -13.20 0.08
CA SER A 279 14.42 -13.19 1.30
C SER A 279 15.71 -13.99 1.17
N ALA A 280 15.96 -14.62 0.00
CA ALA A 280 17.10 -15.54 -0.17
C ALA A 280 18.44 -14.86 0.12
N GLU A 281 18.62 -13.63 -0.33
CA GLU A 281 19.86 -12.86 -0.13
C GLU A 281 20.10 -12.60 1.36
N SER A 282 19.13 -12.06 2.06
CA SER A 282 19.23 -11.78 3.51
C SER A 282 19.48 -13.06 4.35
N ILE A 283 18.85 -14.19 3.97
CA ILE A 283 19.08 -15.48 4.62
C ILE A 283 20.48 -16.02 4.31
N ALA A 284 20.91 -15.93 3.04
CA ALA A 284 22.22 -16.39 2.60
C ALA A 284 23.35 -15.62 3.30
N GLU A 285 23.25 -14.29 3.39
CA GLU A 285 24.20 -13.45 4.12
C GLU A 285 24.24 -13.80 5.62
N ALA A 286 23.08 -13.98 6.24
CA ALA A 286 23.00 -14.39 7.64
C ALA A 286 23.76 -15.71 7.88
N VAL A 287 23.57 -16.68 7.00
CA VAL A 287 24.24 -17.98 7.05
C VAL A 287 25.73 -17.88 6.73
N HIS A 288 26.12 -17.05 5.77
CA HIS A 288 27.53 -16.89 5.41
C HIS A 288 28.35 -16.31 6.55
N TYR A 289 27.79 -15.31 7.26
CA TYR A 289 28.51 -14.54 8.27
C TYR A 289 28.22 -14.97 9.73
N HIS A 290 27.46 -16.03 9.98
CA HIS A 290 27.12 -16.43 11.37
C HIS A 290 28.30 -16.90 12.20
N ARG A 291 29.46 -17.17 11.56
CA ARG A 291 30.73 -17.52 12.23
C ARG A 291 31.63 -16.31 12.48
N GLU A 292 31.19 -15.12 12.09
CA GLU A 292 31.87 -13.91 12.48
C GLU A 292 31.75 -13.66 13.99
N SER A 293 32.73 -12.99 14.55
CA SER A 293 32.78 -12.61 15.95
C SER A 293 32.64 -11.09 16.10
N TYR A 294 31.89 -10.65 17.08
CA TYR A 294 31.56 -9.23 17.26
C TYR A 294 32.81 -8.35 17.40
N ASP A 295 33.93 -8.91 17.94
CA ASP A 295 35.23 -8.25 18.06
C ASP A 295 36.07 -8.27 16.76
N GLY A 296 35.63 -8.95 15.70
CA GLY A 296 36.32 -9.11 14.41
C GLY A 296 37.30 -10.25 14.33
N ASN A 297 37.35 -11.15 15.33
CA ASN A 297 38.22 -12.34 15.34
C ASN A 297 37.56 -13.60 14.77
N GLY A 298 36.39 -13.43 14.12
CA GLY A 298 35.66 -14.51 13.45
C GLY A 298 36.22 -14.90 12.08
N TYR A 299 35.40 -15.56 11.30
CA TYR A 299 35.59 -15.88 9.90
C TYR A 299 34.21 -15.84 9.21
N THR A 300 34.02 -15.42 8.01
CA THR A 300 34.80 -15.51 6.77
C THR A 300 35.67 -14.27 6.47
N ASP A 301 35.08 -13.06 6.59
CA ASP A 301 35.68 -11.80 6.13
C ASP A 301 36.24 -10.92 7.26
N LYS A 302 36.18 -11.43 8.51
CA LYS A 302 36.60 -10.71 9.73
C LYS A 302 35.82 -9.43 9.97
N LEU A 303 34.53 -9.46 9.70
CA LEU A 303 33.61 -8.36 9.98
C LEU A 303 33.52 -8.10 11.49
N LYS A 304 33.29 -6.82 11.87
CA LYS A 304 33.29 -6.41 13.26
C LYS A 304 32.03 -5.61 13.61
N GLY A 305 31.50 -5.85 14.80
CA GLY A 305 30.41 -5.05 15.34
C GLY A 305 29.15 -5.09 14.47
N GLU A 306 28.65 -3.92 14.10
CA GLU A 306 27.44 -3.76 13.27
C GLU A 306 27.68 -4.01 11.78
N ASP A 307 28.93 -4.12 11.32
CA ASP A 307 29.23 -4.53 9.94
C ASP A 307 28.79 -6.00 9.70
N ILE A 308 28.70 -6.80 10.77
CA ILE A 308 28.13 -8.15 10.70
C ILE A 308 26.60 -8.03 10.49
N PRO A 309 26.01 -8.67 9.45
CA PRO A 309 24.58 -8.62 9.22
C PRO A 309 23.76 -8.98 10.47
N LEU A 310 22.68 -8.25 10.71
CA LEU A 310 21.85 -8.39 11.92
C LEU A 310 21.43 -9.87 12.18
N LEU A 311 20.94 -10.55 11.15
CA LEU A 311 20.52 -11.95 11.28
C LEU A 311 21.67 -12.90 11.53
N ALA A 312 22.89 -12.59 11.06
CA ALA A 312 24.09 -13.37 11.35
C ALA A 312 24.48 -13.27 12.84
N ARG A 313 24.39 -12.06 13.43
CA ARG A 313 24.63 -11.85 14.87
C ARG A 313 23.65 -12.64 15.74
N ILE A 314 22.34 -12.60 15.39
CA ILE A 314 21.28 -13.39 16.04
C ILE A 314 21.58 -14.88 15.93
N LEU A 315 21.89 -15.35 14.73
CA LEU A 315 22.16 -16.75 14.45
C LEU A 315 23.39 -17.28 15.22
N SER A 316 24.44 -16.45 15.33
CA SER A 316 25.66 -16.81 16.05
C SER A 316 25.44 -17.22 17.52
N VAL A 317 24.63 -16.48 18.25
CA VAL A 317 24.32 -16.78 19.65
C VAL A 317 23.34 -17.93 19.79
N ALA A 318 22.36 -18.05 18.87
CA ALA A 318 21.39 -19.14 18.84
C ALA A 318 22.08 -20.50 18.60
N ASP A 319 22.97 -20.60 17.61
CA ASP A 319 23.76 -21.78 17.30
C ASP A 319 24.68 -22.17 18.48
N TYR A 320 25.35 -21.17 19.06
CA TYR A 320 26.19 -21.42 20.21
C TYR A 320 25.43 -22.02 21.39
N ALA A 321 24.30 -21.48 21.73
CA ALA A 321 23.47 -21.94 22.83
C ALA A 321 23.04 -23.40 22.64
N ASP A 322 22.47 -23.74 21.48
CA ASP A 322 21.99 -25.09 21.21
C ASP A 322 23.12 -26.11 21.17
N ARG A 323 24.28 -25.79 20.55
CA ARG A 323 25.45 -26.70 20.52
C ARG A 323 25.96 -27.09 21.91
N HIS A 324 25.99 -26.11 22.83
CA HIS A 324 26.46 -26.40 24.21
C HIS A 324 25.43 -27.20 25.01
N LEU A 325 24.14 -26.89 24.88
CA LEU A 325 23.07 -27.66 25.51
C LEU A 325 23.03 -29.11 25.01
N ARG A 326 23.23 -29.36 23.72
CA ARG A 326 23.27 -30.68 23.11
C ARG A 326 24.50 -31.53 23.55
N ARG A 327 25.57 -30.86 23.93
CA ARG A 327 26.74 -31.53 24.53
C ARG A 327 26.50 -31.94 25.98
N GLY A 328 25.30 -31.72 26.53
CA GLY A 328 24.92 -32.08 27.90
C GLY A 328 25.33 -31.05 28.95
N GLU A 329 25.74 -29.86 28.53
CA GLU A 329 26.03 -28.80 29.48
C GLU A 329 24.71 -28.29 30.14
N VAL A 330 24.79 -28.01 31.44
CA VAL A 330 23.63 -27.42 32.14
C VAL A 330 23.38 -25.99 31.72
N ARG A 331 22.11 -25.56 31.72
CA ARG A 331 21.70 -24.24 31.25
C ARG A 331 22.47 -23.10 31.90
N GLU A 332 22.67 -23.16 33.19
CA GLU A 332 23.39 -22.14 33.98
C GLU A 332 24.81 -21.93 33.46
N SER A 333 25.51 -23.01 33.13
CA SER A 333 26.87 -22.95 32.55
C SER A 333 26.86 -22.32 31.17
N VAL A 334 25.85 -22.63 30.34
CA VAL A 334 25.70 -22.01 29.00
C VAL A 334 25.41 -20.51 29.12
N ILE A 335 24.54 -20.10 30.07
CA ILE A 335 24.24 -18.70 30.38
C ILE A 335 25.51 -17.95 30.78
N GLU A 336 26.32 -18.51 31.70
CA GLU A 336 27.58 -17.91 32.13
C GLU A 336 28.57 -17.73 30.96
N LYS A 337 28.67 -18.70 30.07
CA LYS A 337 29.51 -18.62 28.87
C LYS A 337 29.05 -17.59 27.90
N ILE A 338 27.73 -17.49 27.61
CA ILE A 338 27.18 -16.45 26.74
C ILE A 338 27.44 -15.09 27.33
N ASN A 339 27.23 -14.90 28.62
CA ASN A 339 27.51 -13.63 29.31
C ASN A 339 28.99 -13.24 29.22
N ALA A 340 29.90 -14.17 29.43
CA ALA A 340 31.35 -13.94 29.32
C ALA A 340 31.79 -13.56 27.87
N LEU A 341 31.08 -14.04 26.87
CA LEU A 341 31.35 -13.79 25.45
C LEU A 341 30.56 -12.58 24.89
N SER A 342 29.75 -11.93 25.71
CA SER A 342 28.99 -10.73 25.34
C SER A 342 29.98 -9.57 25.05
N GLY A 343 29.81 -8.93 23.90
CA GLY A 343 30.72 -7.87 23.42
C GLY A 343 32.03 -8.37 22.80
N VAL A 344 32.34 -9.66 22.93
CA VAL A 344 33.53 -10.32 22.34
C VAL A 344 33.04 -11.10 21.11
N ARG A 345 32.32 -12.19 21.33
CA ARG A 345 31.79 -13.02 20.25
C ARG A 345 30.40 -12.61 19.80
N PHE A 346 29.55 -12.20 20.73
CA PHE A 346 28.13 -11.89 20.48
C PHE A 346 27.84 -10.42 20.67
N GLU A 347 26.87 -9.91 19.91
CA GLU A 347 26.26 -8.61 20.18
C GLU A 347 25.68 -8.62 21.62
N PRO A 348 25.99 -7.63 22.46
CA PRO A 348 25.56 -7.62 23.88
C PRO A 348 24.03 -7.74 24.02
N LYS A 349 23.27 -7.12 23.13
CA LYS A 349 21.80 -7.19 23.16
C LYS A 349 21.27 -8.57 22.82
N ASP A 350 21.85 -9.24 21.83
CA ASP A 350 21.44 -10.58 21.42
C ASP A 350 21.82 -11.62 22.48
N ALA A 351 23.03 -11.47 23.08
CA ALA A 351 23.45 -12.27 24.18
C ALA A 351 22.48 -12.18 25.38
N GLN A 352 22.06 -10.96 25.76
CA GLN A 352 21.14 -10.78 26.87
C GLN A 352 19.77 -11.40 26.57
N ILE A 353 19.21 -11.20 25.37
CA ILE A 353 17.92 -11.81 24.98
C ILE A 353 18.02 -13.34 25.03
N MET A 354 19.11 -13.92 24.54
CA MET A 354 19.30 -15.37 24.60
C MET A 354 19.39 -15.89 26.03
N ILE A 355 20.06 -15.17 26.92
CA ILE A 355 20.13 -15.49 28.35
C ILE A 355 18.72 -15.49 28.97
N ASP A 356 17.91 -14.50 28.64
CA ASP A 356 16.54 -14.37 29.13
C ASP A 356 15.65 -15.52 28.63
N ILE A 357 15.78 -15.92 27.35
CA ILE A 357 15.10 -17.08 26.76
C ILE A 357 15.53 -18.40 27.48
N LEU A 358 16.80 -18.53 27.84
CA LEU A 358 17.28 -19.75 28.54
C LEU A 358 16.83 -19.80 30.01
N ARG A 359 16.41 -18.70 30.61
CA ARG A 359 15.89 -18.65 31.99
C ARG A 359 14.40 -18.96 32.08
N GLU A 360 13.65 -18.74 30.99
CA GLU A 360 12.25 -19.16 30.87
C GLU A 360 12.11 -20.69 30.72
#